data_0b90e79666bb0ab0d2f49fbca347498d
#
_entry.id   0b90e79666bb0ab0d2f49fbca347498d
#
_cell.length_a   1.000
_cell.length_b   1.000
_cell.length_c   1.000
_cell.angle_alpha   90.00
_cell.angle_beta   90.00
_cell.angle_gamma   90.00
#
_symmetry.space_group_name_H-M   'P 1'
#
loop_
_entity.id
_entity.type
_entity.pdbx_description
1 polymer ?
#
loop_
_entity_poly.entity_id
_entity_poly.type
_entity_poly.pdbx_seq_one_letter_code
_entity_poly.pdbx_strand_id
1 'polypeptide(L)'
;MAGARLNDIASAIGQPLPKDLLRHKGAIGQLIEMYLGATAGVRPEPDFPEIGVELKTLPINLSGKPAESTHICSITLSSLVGSSWPTSLVYRKLKRVLWVPFEADKNIAISDRRVGTPFFWTPSDSDAIFLQRDWEEHMELLSTGNFSLLSAHQGKYLQVRPKAANGRALAPSVNCHGNPSRNLPRGFYLRSTFTAKIVESAFE
;
A
#
# COMPACT_ATOMS: atom_id res chain seq x y z
N MET A 1 -12.09 9.55 -15.72
CA MET A 1 -12.17 8.65 -14.54
C MET A 1 -12.75 9.35 -13.31
N ALA A 2 -12.35 10.58 -12.98
CA ALA A 2 -12.95 11.32 -11.85
C ALA A 2 -14.47 11.41 -11.98
N GLY A 3 -15.21 11.13 -10.89
CA GLY A 3 -16.67 11.08 -10.87
C GLY A 3 -17.31 9.80 -11.43
N ALA A 4 -16.56 8.96 -12.16
CA ALA A 4 -17.08 7.69 -12.69
C ALA A 4 -17.40 6.72 -11.55
N ARG A 5 -18.43 5.89 -11.73
CA ARG A 5 -18.72 4.78 -10.83
C ARG A 5 -17.75 3.62 -11.08
N LEU A 6 -17.49 2.82 -10.05
CA LEU A 6 -16.66 1.62 -10.23
C LEU A 6 -17.25 0.65 -11.26
N ASN A 7 -18.58 0.59 -11.37
CA ASN A 7 -19.26 -0.22 -12.39
C ASN A 7 -18.99 0.28 -13.82
N ASP A 8 -18.91 1.59 -14.03
CA ASP A 8 -18.62 2.16 -15.34
C ASP A 8 -17.20 1.79 -15.79
N ILE A 9 -16.24 1.87 -14.86
CA ILE A 9 -14.85 1.47 -15.08
C ILE A 9 -14.74 -0.04 -15.36
N ALA A 10 -15.43 -0.86 -14.58
CA ALA A 10 -15.44 -2.31 -14.74
C ALA A 10 -16.03 -2.72 -16.10
N SER A 11 -17.14 -2.09 -16.50
CA SER A 11 -17.79 -2.31 -17.79
C SER A 11 -16.91 -1.92 -18.96
N ALA A 12 -16.18 -0.80 -18.85
CA ALA A 12 -15.30 -0.31 -19.91
C ALA A 12 -14.17 -1.29 -20.27
N ILE A 13 -13.73 -2.13 -19.32
CA ILE A 13 -12.67 -3.14 -19.52
C ILE A 13 -13.20 -4.58 -19.49
N GLY A 14 -14.52 -4.76 -19.46
CA GLY A 14 -15.15 -6.09 -19.45
C GLY A 14 -14.84 -6.94 -18.21
N GLN A 15 -14.57 -6.30 -17.05
CA GLN A 15 -14.24 -6.98 -15.80
C GLN A 15 -15.41 -6.95 -14.81
N PRO A 16 -15.73 -8.06 -14.14
CA PRO A 16 -16.76 -8.07 -13.12
C PRO A 16 -16.26 -7.41 -11.82
N LEU A 17 -17.14 -6.67 -11.15
CA LEU A 17 -16.87 -6.20 -9.79
C LEU A 17 -17.10 -7.31 -8.76
N PRO A 18 -16.26 -7.39 -7.71
CA PRO A 18 -16.48 -8.31 -6.62
C PRO A 18 -17.73 -7.92 -5.83
N LYS A 19 -18.52 -8.92 -5.43
CA LYS A 19 -19.70 -8.70 -4.57
C LYS A 19 -19.32 -8.35 -3.12
N ASP A 20 -18.10 -8.73 -2.69
CA ASP A 20 -17.62 -8.58 -1.31
C ASP A 20 -16.14 -8.18 -1.31
N LEU A 21 -15.86 -6.94 -0.88
CA LEU A 21 -14.48 -6.42 -0.76
C LEU A 21 -13.71 -7.04 0.41
N LEU A 22 -14.37 -7.59 1.43
CA LEU A 22 -13.68 -8.24 2.55
C LEU A 22 -12.97 -9.51 2.08
N ARG A 23 -13.58 -10.24 1.13
CA ARG A 23 -13.01 -11.44 0.52
C ARG A 23 -12.07 -11.14 -0.63
N HIS A 24 -12.25 -10.00 -1.30
CA HIS A 24 -11.49 -9.59 -2.49
C HIS A 24 -10.71 -8.29 -2.24
N LYS A 25 -9.89 -8.31 -1.17
CA LYS A 25 -9.01 -7.18 -0.84
C LYS A 25 -8.09 -6.88 -2.03
N GLY A 26 -8.04 -5.61 -2.42
CA GLY A 26 -7.21 -5.16 -3.55
C GLY A 26 -7.90 -5.21 -4.93
N ALA A 27 -9.12 -5.77 -5.05
CA ALA A 27 -9.82 -5.87 -6.33
C ALA A 27 -10.07 -4.50 -7.00
N ILE A 28 -10.36 -3.46 -6.20
CA ILE A 28 -10.53 -2.10 -6.74
C ILE A 28 -9.18 -1.58 -7.27
N GLY A 29 -8.06 -1.84 -6.57
CA GLY A 29 -6.72 -1.49 -7.06
C GLY A 29 -6.46 -2.15 -8.40
N GLN A 30 -6.62 -3.46 -8.49
CA GLN A 30 -6.43 -4.23 -9.72
C GLN A 30 -7.33 -3.72 -10.87
N LEU A 31 -8.59 -3.39 -10.57
CA LEU A 31 -9.51 -2.83 -11.56
C LEU A 31 -8.98 -1.51 -12.14
N ILE A 32 -8.52 -0.61 -11.28
CA ILE A 32 -7.98 0.70 -11.69
C ILE A 32 -6.63 0.53 -12.41
N GLU A 33 -5.75 -0.36 -11.94
CA GLU A 33 -4.50 -0.72 -12.62
C GLU A 33 -4.77 -1.19 -14.05
N MET A 34 -5.70 -2.13 -14.23
CA MET A 34 -6.10 -2.63 -15.56
C MET A 34 -6.71 -1.53 -16.43
N TYR A 35 -7.59 -0.71 -15.88
CA TYR A 35 -8.23 0.39 -16.60
C TYR A 35 -7.22 1.43 -17.08
N LEU A 36 -6.17 1.68 -16.32
CA LEU A 36 -5.11 2.64 -16.66
C LEU A 36 -3.95 2.00 -17.45
N GLY A 37 -3.96 0.69 -17.68
CA GLY A 37 -2.95 0.00 -18.46
C GLY A 37 -1.63 -0.21 -17.69
N ALA A 38 -1.68 -0.45 -16.38
CA ALA A 38 -0.51 -0.83 -15.60
C ALA A 38 0.10 -2.14 -16.11
N THR A 39 1.44 -2.19 -16.22
CA THR A 39 2.16 -3.31 -16.87
C THR A 39 3.03 -4.12 -15.92
N ALA A 40 3.25 -3.67 -14.69
CA ALA A 40 4.13 -4.36 -13.73
C ALA A 40 3.56 -5.73 -13.28
N GLY A 41 2.24 -5.82 -13.08
CA GLY A 41 1.60 -7.03 -12.56
C GLY A 41 2.12 -7.39 -11.18
N VAL A 42 2.69 -8.61 -11.04
CA VAL A 42 3.25 -9.09 -9.76
C VAL A 42 4.74 -8.80 -9.57
N ARG A 43 5.38 -8.13 -10.52
CA ARG A 43 6.81 -7.83 -10.45
C ARG A 43 7.11 -6.84 -9.30
N PRO A 44 8.30 -6.92 -8.67
CA PRO A 44 8.69 -6.03 -7.57
C PRO A 44 9.17 -4.66 -8.07
N GLU A 45 8.32 -3.97 -8.80
CA GLU A 45 8.57 -2.65 -9.41
C GLU A 45 7.29 -1.79 -9.35
N PRO A 46 7.35 -0.49 -9.63
CA PRO A 46 6.17 0.37 -9.72
C PRO A 46 5.20 -0.12 -10.81
N ASP A 47 3.90 0.15 -10.64
CA ASP A 47 2.83 -0.35 -11.52
C ASP A 47 2.96 0.14 -12.97
N PHE A 48 3.59 1.32 -13.17
CA PHE A 48 3.97 1.87 -14.47
C PHE A 48 5.50 2.03 -14.53
N PRO A 49 6.26 0.96 -14.82
CA PRO A 49 7.71 0.94 -14.71
C PRO A 49 8.41 1.91 -15.68
N GLU A 50 7.86 2.14 -16.87
CA GLU A 50 8.43 3.03 -17.89
C GLU A 50 8.53 4.49 -17.42
N ILE A 51 7.63 4.92 -16.54
CA ILE A 51 7.59 6.27 -15.99
C ILE A 51 7.86 6.32 -14.47
N GLY A 52 8.14 5.16 -13.87
CA GLY A 52 8.46 5.01 -12.45
C GLY A 52 7.33 5.41 -11.51
N VAL A 53 6.07 5.19 -11.89
CA VAL A 53 4.88 5.56 -11.11
C VAL A 53 4.24 4.32 -10.49
N GLU A 54 4.02 4.38 -9.18
CA GLU A 54 3.18 3.43 -8.44
C GLU A 54 1.75 3.94 -8.39
N LEU A 55 0.76 3.06 -8.53
CA LEU A 55 -0.64 3.37 -8.33
C LEU A 55 -1.09 2.93 -6.94
N LYS A 56 -1.82 3.80 -6.25
CA LYS A 56 -2.47 3.48 -4.98
C LYS A 56 -3.91 3.97 -4.97
N THR A 57 -4.83 3.04 -4.82
CA THR A 57 -6.22 3.40 -4.52
C THR A 57 -6.35 3.80 -3.06
N LEU A 58 -7.15 4.82 -2.80
CA LEU A 58 -7.30 5.39 -1.47
C LEU A 58 -8.79 5.43 -1.10
N PRO A 59 -9.26 4.50 -0.24
CA PRO A 59 -10.63 4.52 0.25
C PRO A 59 -10.85 5.74 1.15
N ILE A 60 -11.77 6.63 0.77
CA ILE A 60 -12.09 7.87 1.48
C ILE A 60 -13.46 7.72 2.14
N ASN A 61 -13.51 8.00 3.44
CA ASN A 61 -14.75 8.00 4.21
C ASN A 61 -15.57 9.30 4.00
N LEU A 62 -16.77 9.36 4.58
CA LEU A 62 -17.67 10.52 4.47
C LEU A 62 -17.09 11.83 5.01
N SER A 63 -16.06 11.77 5.88
CA SER A 63 -15.39 12.99 6.38
C SER A 63 -14.22 13.43 5.48
N GLY A 64 -14.07 12.85 4.28
CA GLY A 64 -12.97 13.17 3.36
C GLY A 64 -11.61 12.59 3.74
N LYS A 65 -11.55 11.70 4.74
CA LYS A 65 -10.29 11.13 5.24
C LYS A 65 -10.08 9.69 4.78
N PRO A 66 -8.81 9.25 4.60
CA PRO A 66 -8.50 7.86 4.34
C PRO A 66 -9.09 6.93 5.41
N ALA A 67 -9.80 5.90 4.97
CA ALA A 67 -10.49 4.97 5.86
C ALA A 67 -9.54 3.94 6.52
N GLU A 68 -8.36 3.73 5.93
CA GLU A 68 -7.39 2.73 6.40
C GLU A 68 -5.94 3.10 6.04
N SER A 69 -5.00 2.35 6.61
CA SER A 69 -3.57 2.44 6.25
C SER A 69 -3.34 1.82 4.88
N THR A 70 -2.48 2.44 4.07
CA THR A 70 -2.22 2.01 2.69
C THR A 70 -1.06 1.02 2.62
N HIS A 71 -1.30 -0.17 2.09
CA HIS A 71 -0.27 -1.17 1.84
C HIS A 71 0.70 -0.72 0.74
N ILE A 72 2.00 -0.84 0.99
CA ILE A 72 3.05 -0.49 0.01
C ILE A 72 3.63 -1.75 -0.63
N CYS A 73 4.23 -2.63 0.17
CA CYS A 73 4.77 -3.90 -0.32
C CYS A 73 4.84 -4.95 0.78
N SER A 74 4.90 -6.21 0.38
CA SER A 74 5.16 -7.32 1.29
C SER A 74 6.65 -7.39 1.64
N ILE A 75 6.95 -7.86 2.84
CA ILE A 75 8.30 -8.11 3.32
C ILE A 75 8.62 -9.60 3.06
N THR A 76 9.70 -9.85 2.31
CA THR A 76 10.22 -11.19 2.03
C THR A 76 11.60 -11.37 2.65
N LEU A 77 12.04 -12.60 2.87
CA LEU A 77 13.41 -12.84 3.39
C LEU A 77 14.48 -12.24 2.49
N SER A 78 14.29 -12.31 1.17
CA SER A 78 15.22 -11.71 0.21
C SER A 78 15.28 -10.17 0.30
N SER A 79 14.21 -9.51 0.77
CA SER A 79 14.20 -8.06 0.97
C SER A 79 14.90 -7.60 2.25
N LEU A 80 15.28 -8.53 3.13
CA LEU A 80 15.97 -8.22 4.39
C LEU A 80 17.50 -8.22 4.25
N VAL A 81 18.01 -8.91 3.24
CA VAL A 81 19.47 -9.09 3.07
C VAL A 81 20.02 -8.02 2.13
N GLY A 82 21.01 -7.25 2.60
CA GLY A 82 21.74 -6.28 1.77
C GLY A 82 20.90 -5.11 1.22
N SER A 83 19.71 -4.90 1.73
CA SER A 83 18.86 -3.80 1.31
C SER A 83 19.28 -2.48 1.96
N SER A 84 19.37 -1.44 1.14
CA SER A 84 19.50 -0.04 1.58
C SER A 84 18.26 0.76 1.19
N TRP A 85 18.03 1.90 1.82
CA TRP A 85 16.86 2.73 1.49
C TRP A 85 16.75 3.03 -0.02
N PRO A 86 17.80 3.51 -0.73
CA PRO A 86 17.69 3.84 -2.15
C PRO A 86 17.39 2.65 -3.07
N THR A 87 17.74 1.42 -2.64
CA THR A 87 17.51 0.19 -3.41
C THR A 87 16.25 -0.55 -2.97
N SER A 88 15.62 -0.12 -1.87
CA SER A 88 14.44 -0.77 -1.31
C SER A 88 13.22 -0.67 -2.23
N LEU A 89 12.36 -1.69 -2.17
CA LEU A 89 11.09 -1.68 -2.88
C LEU A 89 10.16 -0.57 -2.34
N VAL A 90 10.24 -0.27 -1.05
CA VAL A 90 9.48 0.83 -0.42
C VAL A 90 9.83 2.17 -1.07
N TYR A 91 11.14 2.48 -1.18
CA TYR A 91 11.59 3.71 -1.84
C TYR A 91 11.11 3.79 -3.29
N ARG A 92 11.33 2.72 -4.08
CA ARG A 92 10.94 2.70 -5.50
C ARG A 92 9.44 2.94 -5.71
N LYS A 93 8.58 2.34 -4.85
CA LYS A 93 7.13 2.48 -4.92
C LYS A 93 6.63 3.82 -4.37
N LEU A 94 7.36 4.47 -3.46
CA LEU A 94 6.97 5.75 -2.89
C LEU A 94 7.60 6.97 -3.58
N LYS A 95 8.57 6.75 -4.47
CA LYS A 95 9.27 7.83 -5.18
C LYS A 95 8.32 8.71 -5.99
N ARG A 96 7.29 8.12 -6.61
CA ARG A 96 6.22 8.82 -7.33
C ARG A 96 4.96 7.99 -7.33
N VAL A 97 3.89 8.50 -6.76
CA VAL A 97 2.63 7.77 -6.59
C VAL A 97 1.50 8.51 -7.29
N LEU A 98 0.72 7.76 -8.06
CA LEU A 98 -0.60 8.18 -8.54
C LEU A 98 -1.64 7.70 -7.52
N TRP A 99 -2.16 8.64 -6.74
CA TRP A 99 -3.27 8.39 -5.83
C TRP A 99 -4.60 8.44 -6.56
N VAL A 100 -5.43 7.42 -6.34
CA VAL A 100 -6.78 7.34 -6.90
C VAL A 100 -7.76 7.19 -5.74
N PRO A 101 -8.33 8.31 -5.24
CA PRO A 101 -9.35 8.28 -4.20
C PRO A 101 -10.62 7.60 -4.70
N PHE A 102 -11.34 6.89 -3.82
CA PHE A 102 -12.68 6.39 -4.11
C PHE A 102 -13.54 6.35 -2.85
N GLU A 103 -14.85 6.41 -3.00
CA GLU A 103 -15.80 6.37 -1.89
C GLU A 103 -15.74 5.03 -1.15
N ALA A 104 -15.62 5.10 0.19
CA ALA A 104 -15.54 3.93 1.07
C ALA A 104 -16.72 3.80 2.03
N ASP A 105 -17.83 4.52 1.77
CA ASP A 105 -19.05 4.38 2.56
C ASP A 105 -19.64 2.97 2.37
N LYS A 106 -19.92 2.32 3.50
CA LYS A 106 -20.52 0.97 3.52
C LYS A 106 -21.99 0.96 3.07
N ASN A 107 -22.65 2.10 3.14
CA ASN A 107 -24.06 2.24 2.70
C ASN A 107 -24.16 2.41 1.18
N ILE A 108 -23.06 2.67 0.48
CA ILE A 108 -23.03 2.76 -0.98
C ILE A 108 -22.61 1.39 -1.51
N ALA A 109 -23.42 0.82 -2.41
CA ALA A 109 -23.07 -0.42 -3.11
C ALA A 109 -21.73 -0.24 -3.84
N ILE A 110 -20.90 -1.30 -3.90
CA ILE A 110 -19.55 -1.22 -4.51
C ILE A 110 -19.63 -0.69 -5.94
N SER A 111 -20.62 -1.14 -6.70
CA SER A 111 -20.87 -0.71 -8.09
C SER A 111 -21.09 0.79 -8.24
N ASP A 112 -21.69 1.41 -7.26
CA ASP A 112 -22.13 2.81 -7.29
C ASP A 112 -21.10 3.77 -6.68
N ARG A 113 -20.08 3.25 -6.01
CA ARG A 113 -18.99 4.06 -5.44
C ARG A 113 -18.26 4.81 -6.54
N ARG A 114 -18.03 6.09 -6.30
CA ARG A 114 -17.38 6.97 -7.28
C ARG A 114 -15.89 7.10 -7.01
N VAL A 115 -15.15 7.21 -8.09
CA VAL A 115 -13.73 7.57 -8.07
C VAL A 115 -13.63 9.09 -7.95
N GLY A 116 -12.81 9.55 -7.02
CA GLY A 116 -12.46 10.96 -6.87
C GLY A 116 -11.46 11.43 -7.92
N THR A 117 -10.97 12.65 -7.78
CA THR A 117 -9.94 13.21 -8.66
C THR A 117 -8.59 12.55 -8.35
N PRO A 118 -7.97 11.83 -9.30
CA PRO A 118 -6.63 11.31 -9.12
C PRO A 118 -5.61 12.43 -9.08
N PHE A 119 -4.54 12.23 -8.31
CA PHE A 119 -3.45 13.19 -8.21
C PHE A 119 -2.10 12.51 -8.04
N PHE A 120 -1.05 13.15 -8.57
CA PHE A 120 0.32 12.71 -8.37
C PHE A 120 0.87 13.26 -7.05
N TRP A 121 1.69 12.44 -6.43
CA TRP A 121 2.43 12.82 -5.23
C TRP A 121 3.87 12.31 -5.33
N THR A 122 4.79 13.15 -4.89
CA THR A 122 6.20 12.82 -4.67
C THR A 122 6.54 13.30 -3.25
N PRO A 123 7.26 12.52 -2.43
CA PRO A 123 7.66 12.97 -1.11
C PRO A 123 8.41 14.29 -1.16
N SER A 124 8.08 15.22 -0.27
CA SER A 124 8.95 16.37 0.01
C SER A 124 10.26 15.89 0.63
N ASP A 125 11.30 16.71 0.64
CA ASP A 125 12.57 16.37 1.29
C ASP A 125 12.37 15.97 2.77
N SER A 126 11.51 16.70 3.48
CA SER A 126 11.18 16.37 4.86
C SER A 126 10.44 15.05 4.99
N ASP A 127 9.49 14.73 4.11
CA ASP A 127 8.77 13.47 4.12
C ASP A 127 9.71 12.30 3.77
N ALA A 128 10.62 12.50 2.81
CA ALA A 128 11.61 11.48 2.43
C ALA A 128 12.51 11.10 3.61
N ILE A 129 12.98 12.08 4.40
CA ILE A 129 13.79 11.86 5.61
C ILE A 129 13.01 11.00 6.63
N PHE A 130 11.74 11.31 6.91
CA PHE A 130 10.95 10.52 7.84
C PHE A 130 10.63 9.12 7.33
N LEU A 131 10.34 8.98 6.04
CA LEU A 131 10.09 7.67 5.43
C LEU A 131 11.32 6.78 5.47
N GLN A 132 12.51 7.34 5.19
CA GLN A 132 13.78 6.63 5.28
C GLN A 132 14.05 6.19 6.71
N ARG A 133 13.95 7.10 7.69
CA ARG A 133 14.17 6.79 9.11
C ARG A 133 13.25 5.70 9.61
N ASP A 134 11.94 5.81 9.33
CA ASP A 134 10.96 4.78 9.71
C ASP A 134 11.30 3.43 9.07
N TRP A 135 11.74 3.42 7.79
CA TRP A 135 12.14 2.21 7.11
C TRP A 135 13.40 1.58 7.75
N GLU A 136 14.42 2.36 8.04
CA GLU A 136 15.67 1.90 8.68
C GLU A 136 15.40 1.30 10.06
N GLU A 137 14.61 1.98 10.90
CA GLU A 137 14.21 1.49 12.23
C GLU A 137 13.47 0.14 12.14
N HIS A 138 12.57 -0.02 11.17
CA HIS A 138 11.87 -1.28 10.96
C HIS A 138 12.78 -2.38 10.41
N MET A 139 13.67 -2.05 9.48
CA MET A 139 14.60 -3.02 8.88
C MET A 139 15.61 -3.54 9.89
N GLU A 140 16.06 -2.74 10.84
CA GLU A 140 16.90 -3.20 11.95
C GLU A 140 16.23 -4.31 12.77
N LEU A 141 14.97 -4.13 13.16
CA LEU A 141 14.20 -5.15 13.89
C LEU A 141 13.91 -6.40 13.06
N LEU A 142 13.60 -6.21 11.77
CA LEU A 142 13.27 -7.30 10.86
C LEU A 142 14.50 -8.15 10.54
N SER A 143 15.66 -7.54 10.26
CA SER A 143 16.90 -8.22 9.90
C SER A 143 17.49 -8.99 11.08
N THR A 144 17.28 -8.51 12.31
CA THR A 144 17.70 -9.19 13.54
C THR A 144 16.70 -10.22 14.05
N GLY A 145 15.59 -10.45 13.35
CA GLY A 145 14.56 -11.43 13.75
C GLY A 145 13.77 -11.05 15.00
N ASN A 146 13.83 -9.79 15.43
CA ASN A 146 13.15 -9.26 16.61
C ASN A 146 11.67 -8.88 16.31
N PHE A 147 10.93 -9.80 15.72
CA PHE A 147 9.55 -9.58 15.31
C PHE A 147 8.59 -9.25 16.45
N SER A 148 8.90 -9.66 17.68
CA SER A 148 8.12 -9.37 18.88
C SER A 148 8.17 -7.90 19.29
N LEU A 149 9.25 -7.20 18.92
CA LEU A 149 9.42 -5.78 19.19
C LEU A 149 8.73 -4.89 18.16
N LEU A 150 8.29 -5.46 17.02
CA LEU A 150 7.55 -4.72 16.02
C LEU A 150 6.15 -4.38 16.52
N SER A 151 5.89 -3.12 16.69
CA SER A 151 4.61 -2.56 17.11
C SER A 151 3.98 -1.74 15.98
N ALA A 152 2.64 -1.78 15.86
CA ALA A 152 1.92 -0.90 14.94
C ALA A 152 2.03 0.59 15.29
N HIS A 153 2.61 0.93 16.44
CA HIS A 153 2.83 2.31 16.89
C HIS A 153 4.19 2.87 16.50
N GLN A 154 5.13 2.03 16.05
CA GLN A 154 6.44 2.46 15.56
C GLN A 154 6.34 3.12 14.18
N GLY A 155 7.25 4.07 13.93
CA GLY A 155 7.31 4.88 12.73
C GLY A 155 6.29 6.02 12.72
N LYS A 156 6.68 7.15 12.17
CA LYS A 156 5.84 8.35 12.05
C LYS A 156 4.89 8.27 10.85
N TYR A 157 5.39 7.82 9.71
CA TYR A 157 4.69 7.74 8.43
C TYR A 157 4.53 6.31 7.95
N LEU A 158 5.57 5.48 8.14
CA LEU A 158 5.62 4.08 7.72
C LEU A 158 5.45 3.18 8.93
N GLN A 159 4.75 2.07 8.78
CA GLN A 159 4.56 1.06 9.80
C GLN A 159 4.64 -0.34 9.20
N VAL A 160 5.02 -1.32 10.01
CA VAL A 160 4.98 -2.74 9.64
C VAL A 160 3.75 -3.39 10.28
N ARG A 161 2.95 -4.09 9.47
CA ARG A 161 1.76 -4.79 9.93
C ARG A 161 1.71 -6.22 9.40
N PRO A 162 1.04 -7.15 10.12
CA PRO A 162 0.72 -8.45 9.56
C PRO A 162 -0.12 -8.30 8.27
N LYS A 163 0.26 -9.07 7.25
CA LYS A 163 -0.45 -9.19 5.97
C LYS A 163 -0.88 -10.64 5.77
N ALA A 164 -1.70 -11.15 6.67
CA ALA A 164 -2.21 -12.51 6.59
C ALA A 164 -3.74 -12.50 6.49
N ALA A 165 -4.28 -13.45 5.73
CA ALA A 165 -5.75 -13.65 5.66
C ALA A 165 -6.31 -14.12 7.02
N ASN A 166 -5.49 -14.82 7.80
CA ASN A 166 -5.80 -15.28 9.16
C ASN A 166 -4.49 -15.56 9.92
N GLY A 167 -4.57 -15.75 11.24
CA GLY A 167 -3.41 -16.00 12.10
C GLY A 167 -2.68 -17.35 11.85
N ARG A 168 -3.19 -18.21 10.96
CA ARG A 168 -2.59 -19.50 10.62
C ARG A 168 -1.74 -19.45 9.35
N ALA A 169 -1.81 -18.38 8.58
CA ALA A 169 -1.06 -18.21 7.34
C ALA A 169 0.40 -17.83 7.65
N LEU A 170 1.21 -18.80 8.03
CA LEU A 170 2.63 -18.58 8.37
C LEU A 170 3.52 -18.66 7.13
N ALA A 171 4.48 -17.75 7.01
CA ALA A 171 5.52 -17.70 6.00
C ALA A 171 6.90 -18.06 6.60
N PRO A 172 7.86 -18.55 5.78
CA PRO A 172 9.25 -18.73 6.19
C PRO A 172 9.84 -17.44 6.77
N SER A 173 10.59 -17.57 7.82
CA SER A 173 11.21 -16.47 8.56
C SER A 173 12.51 -16.94 9.24
N VAL A 174 13.20 -16.03 9.92
CA VAL A 174 14.37 -16.32 10.76
C VAL A 174 14.08 -15.73 12.14
N ASN A 175 14.44 -16.45 13.20
CA ASN A 175 14.31 -15.92 14.57
C ASN A 175 15.54 -15.07 14.98
N CYS A 176 15.51 -14.48 16.16
CA CYS A 176 16.61 -13.64 16.68
C CYS A 176 17.93 -14.37 16.93
N HIS A 177 17.95 -15.70 16.86
CA HIS A 177 19.15 -16.53 16.93
C HIS A 177 19.65 -16.98 15.55
N GLY A 178 19.08 -16.46 14.45
CA GLY A 178 19.44 -16.83 13.09
C GLY A 178 18.88 -18.19 12.61
N ASN A 179 18.05 -18.86 13.40
CA ASN A 179 17.50 -20.16 13.05
C ASN A 179 16.22 -20.02 12.18
N PRO A 180 15.98 -20.97 11.26
CA PRO A 180 14.74 -21.03 10.49
C PRO A 180 13.51 -21.03 11.42
N SER A 181 12.53 -20.23 11.05
CA SER A 181 11.31 -19.99 11.81
C SER A 181 10.13 -19.80 10.88
N ARG A 182 8.92 -19.69 11.42
CA ARG A 182 7.72 -19.32 10.66
C ARG A 182 6.97 -18.24 11.41
N ASN A 183 6.71 -17.14 10.72
CA ASN A 183 5.99 -15.99 11.27
C ASN A 183 4.86 -15.56 10.34
N LEU A 184 3.95 -14.73 10.85
CA LEU A 184 2.92 -14.10 10.01
C LEU A 184 3.59 -13.26 8.93
N PRO A 185 3.19 -13.41 7.65
CA PRO A 185 3.60 -12.48 6.60
C PRO A 185 3.36 -11.04 7.03
N ARG A 186 4.30 -10.18 6.73
CA ARG A 186 4.24 -8.76 7.06
C ARG A 186 4.38 -7.91 5.80
N GLY A 187 3.96 -6.66 5.91
CA GLY A 187 4.15 -5.68 4.86
C GLY A 187 4.38 -4.30 5.45
N PHE A 188 4.96 -3.43 4.63
CA PHE A 188 5.03 -2.00 4.89
C PHE A 188 3.73 -1.32 4.52
N TYR A 189 3.29 -0.41 5.36
CA TYR A 189 2.07 0.38 5.18
C TYR A 189 2.33 1.85 5.51
N LEU A 190 1.77 2.77 4.73
CA LEU A 190 1.65 4.16 5.16
C LEU A 190 0.51 4.29 6.17
N ARG A 191 0.73 5.11 7.18
CA ARG A 191 -0.31 5.44 8.18
C ARG A 191 -1.41 6.27 7.54
N SER A 192 -2.66 6.03 7.95
CA SER A 192 -3.80 6.82 7.47
C SER A 192 -3.69 8.31 7.81
N THR A 193 -3.02 8.65 8.92
CA THR A 193 -2.73 10.04 9.29
C THR A 193 -1.77 10.71 8.30
N PHE A 194 -0.80 9.97 7.77
CA PHE A 194 0.11 10.51 6.77
C PHE A 194 -0.57 10.62 5.40
N THR A 195 -1.33 9.61 4.99
CA THR A 195 -2.10 9.68 3.73
C THR A 195 -3.19 10.77 3.79
N ALA A 196 -3.76 11.08 4.97
CA ALA A 196 -4.65 12.23 5.13
C ALA A 196 -3.94 13.55 4.84
N LYS A 197 -2.72 13.73 5.38
CA LYS A 197 -1.89 14.92 5.09
C LYS A 197 -1.57 15.04 3.59
N ILE A 198 -1.28 13.91 2.92
CA ILE A 198 -1.04 13.89 1.46
C ILE A 198 -2.29 14.36 0.70
N VAL A 199 -3.47 13.89 1.09
CA VAL A 199 -4.75 14.31 0.47
C VAL A 199 -5.00 15.79 0.71
N GLU A 200 -4.86 16.27 1.94
CA GLU A 200 -5.04 17.68 2.30
C GLU A 200 -4.15 18.57 1.42
N SER A 201 -2.85 18.28 1.38
CA SER A 201 -1.88 19.07 0.57
C SER A 201 -2.09 19.02 -0.95
N ALA A 202 -2.86 18.05 -1.46
CA ALA A 202 -3.11 17.93 -2.89
C ALA A 202 -4.30 18.78 -3.37
N PHE A 203 -5.15 19.25 -2.44
CA PHE A 203 -6.38 19.98 -2.73
C PHE A 203 -6.45 21.36 -2.05
N GLU A 204 -5.37 21.80 -1.37
CA GLU A 204 -5.12 23.16 -0.95
C GLU A 204 -4.59 24.02 -2.12
#